data_d7877131e8df12afdd2a592cec388cd4
#
_entry.id   d7877131e8df12afdd2a592cec388cd4
#
_cell.length_a   1.000
_cell.length_b   1.000
_cell.length_c   1.000
_cell.angle_alpha   90.00
_cell.angle_beta   90.00
_cell.angle_gamma   90.00
#
_symmetry.space_group_name_H-M   'P 1'
#
loop_
_entity.id
_entity.type
_entity.pdbx_description
1 polymer ?
#
loop_
_entity_poly.entity_id
_entity_poly.type
_entity_poly.pdbx_seq_one_letter_code
_entity_poly.pdbx_strand_id
1 'polypeptide(L)'
;MKTHQQRIWNYFHSLYRSILRFGILLSCIAQSQVNAIDLDFLIDSNPELVVPQPVAHFNPALKTLWIMALERTESDMRRMAAETIARAHQSGMPDLIEAVPVLEKILLAESSHPASRFAAARALIVLDSRKSSQQLFQASQASGSDLRQLIEPSLAAWHYDPAGQMWLKRLESSGTKRRDLVLAIRGLAQLQEQSALPPLLTMALDLARQPDLRLEAAATIGKISETGLEHDAERLAQDTRTPQFVNQLCAIRILAQHTSASAEQLLISLATHTEPVVAAAALQRLNSIDSALAVPFAESAMKSPDPRVRLEGARACLKSPTIERVAPLIQLLADPHPGVRREVCEGLVGVAEQPDLADPIHKGAMQILAGDSWQGQEQASRLLGMRDYEPASGRLVELLESPRDDVLITAAWSLRKLAVPETVPAIIDKAKRQTEVRKNGVENDSAVSLQITLLFEALGVLKAVDALPLLLTYVPKQQLLGERPRGAAIWAIGLIQEGTRNPPIEEVFSDRINDFNDVTPESLFVKQMCVIALARMNAVDLAPMLRDLVPQFPSPPRLAAAVRWSVTKLTGEELPPPKPPIARQIEWFLEPLFESTEIP
;
A
#
# COMPACT_ATOMS: atom_id res chain seq x y z
N MET A 1 9.54 22.22 -46.84
CA MET A 1 9.72 22.35 -45.39
C MET A 1 8.44 22.08 -44.55
N LYS A 2 7.22 22.29 -45.05
CA LYS A 2 5.98 22.03 -44.27
C LYS A 2 5.66 20.54 -43.99
N THR A 3 6.16 19.60 -44.81
CA THR A 3 5.86 18.16 -44.66
C THR A 3 6.71 17.44 -43.61
N HIS A 4 7.84 17.99 -43.20
CA HIS A 4 8.73 17.36 -42.21
C HIS A 4 8.28 17.70 -40.77
N GLN A 5 7.82 18.92 -40.53
CA GLN A 5 7.28 19.33 -39.21
C GLN A 5 5.97 18.61 -38.86
N GLN A 6 5.12 18.33 -39.86
CA GLN A 6 3.87 17.60 -39.66
C GLN A 6 4.07 16.11 -39.31
N ARG A 7 5.14 15.49 -39.85
CA ARG A 7 5.52 14.11 -39.50
C ARG A 7 6.11 14.01 -38.10
N ILE A 8 6.90 14.98 -37.65
CA ILE A 8 7.45 15.03 -36.29
C ILE A 8 6.33 15.27 -35.29
N TRP A 9 5.38 16.16 -35.58
CA TRP A 9 4.24 16.43 -34.71
C TRP A 9 3.30 15.21 -34.55
N ASN A 10 3.05 14.49 -35.64
CA ASN A 10 2.26 13.25 -35.61
C ASN A 10 2.99 12.09 -34.88
N TYR A 11 4.33 12.04 -34.92
CA TYR A 11 5.13 11.06 -34.20
C TYR A 11 5.08 11.32 -32.69
N PHE A 12 5.21 12.57 -32.25
CA PHE A 12 5.08 12.96 -30.86
C PHE A 12 3.66 12.76 -30.33
N HIS A 13 2.64 13.02 -31.13
CA HIS A 13 1.25 12.77 -30.73
C HIS A 13 0.90 11.28 -30.64
N SER A 14 1.50 10.45 -31.49
CA SER A 14 1.40 8.99 -31.41
C SER A 14 2.14 8.43 -30.18
N LEU A 15 3.33 8.95 -29.89
CA LEU A 15 4.12 8.58 -28.71
C LEU A 15 3.40 8.97 -27.40
N TYR A 16 2.84 10.18 -27.36
CA TYR A 16 2.07 10.67 -26.18
C TYR A 16 0.79 9.85 -25.95
N ARG A 17 0.09 9.46 -27.01
CA ARG A 17 -1.08 8.55 -26.92
C ARG A 17 -0.68 7.13 -26.50
N SER A 18 0.50 6.65 -26.91
CA SER A 18 1.02 5.34 -26.48
C SER A 18 1.46 5.37 -25.02
N ILE A 19 2.11 6.45 -24.55
CA ILE A 19 2.52 6.64 -23.15
C ILE A 19 1.27 6.80 -22.25
N LEU A 20 0.23 7.54 -22.68
CA LEU A 20 -1.03 7.62 -21.96
C LEU A 20 -1.78 6.27 -21.91
N ARG A 21 -1.77 5.50 -23.00
CA ARG A 21 -2.34 4.14 -23.01
C ARG A 21 -1.54 3.17 -22.16
N PHE A 22 -0.21 3.28 -22.14
CA PHE A 22 0.64 2.49 -21.25
C PHE A 22 0.49 2.91 -19.77
N GLY A 23 0.34 4.19 -19.49
CA GLY A 23 0.05 4.70 -18.13
C GLY A 23 -1.33 4.27 -17.63
N ILE A 24 -2.35 4.26 -18.49
CA ILE A 24 -3.69 3.75 -18.17
C ILE A 24 -3.68 2.22 -18.06
N LEU A 25 -2.93 1.50 -18.89
CA LEU A 25 -2.74 0.05 -18.76
C LEU A 25 -1.97 -0.31 -17.49
N LEU A 26 -0.93 0.44 -17.11
CA LEU A 26 -0.20 0.25 -15.85
C LEU A 26 -1.08 0.59 -14.63
N SER A 27 -1.96 1.60 -14.71
CA SER A 27 -2.93 1.87 -13.64
C SER A 27 -4.05 0.84 -13.59
N CYS A 28 -4.49 0.28 -14.71
CA CYS A 28 -5.43 -0.83 -14.76
C CYS A 28 -4.79 -2.16 -14.29
N ILE A 29 -3.50 -2.39 -14.59
CA ILE A 29 -2.74 -3.54 -14.08
C ILE A 29 -2.46 -3.39 -12.58
N ALA A 30 -2.19 -2.16 -12.09
CA ALA A 30 -2.06 -1.89 -10.66
C ALA A 30 -3.41 -2.03 -9.92
N GLN A 31 -4.55 -1.75 -10.58
CA GLN A 31 -5.88 -1.99 -10.00
C GLN A 31 -6.31 -3.46 -10.04
N SER A 32 -5.77 -4.28 -10.93
CA SER A 32 -6.01 -5.74 -10.92
C SER A 32 -5.13 -6.51 -9.93
N GLN A 33 -4.09 -5.90 -9.37
CA GLN A 33 -3.27 -6.51 -8.30
C GLN A 33 -3.78 -6.20 -6.87
N VAL A 34 -4.90 -5.49 -6.70
CA VAL A 34 -5.51 -5.22 -5.38
C VAL A 34 -6.21 -6.46 -4.78
N ASN A 35 -6.18 -7.60 -5.44
CA ASN A 35 -6.77 -8.86 -4.94
C ASN A 35 -5.74 -9.87 -4.39
N ALA A 36 -4.48 -9.51 -4.27
CA ALA A 36 -3.55 -10.36 -3.55
C ALA A 36 -3.89 -10.26 -2.05
N ILE A 37 -4.40 -11.34 -1.48
CA ILE A 37 -4.45 -11.55 -0.04
C ILE A 37 -3.02 -11.29 0.45
N ASP A 38 -2.88 -10.38 1.42
CA ASP A 38 -1.58 -10.13 2.05
C ASP A 38 -1.25 -11.34 2.93
N LEU A 39 -0.67 -12.37 2.28
CA LEU A 39 -0.28 -13.61 2.92
C LEU A 39 1.17 -13.46 3.39
N ASP A 40 1.38 -13.64 4.68
CA ASP A 40 2.71 -13.77 5.24
C ASP A 40 3.35 -15.11 4.86
N PHE A 41 4.66 -15.10 4.58
CA PHE A 41 5.46 -16.29 4.38
C PHE A 41 6.53 -16.38 5.47
N LEU A 42 6.61 -17.52 6.14
CA LEU A 42 7.57 -17.73 7.23
C LEU A 42 9.02 -17.74 6.72
N ILE A 43 9.25 -18.22 5.51
CA ILE A 43 10.58 -18.18 4.89
C ILE A 43 11.12 -16.74 4.70
N ASP A 44 10.26 -15.73 4.72
CA ASP A 44 10.66 -14.33 4.60
C ASP A 44 10.93 -13.67 5.97
N SER A 45 10.42 -14.24 7.07
CA SER A 45 10.43 -13.63 8.40
C SER A 45 11.01 -14.50 9.52
N ASN A 46 11.26 -15.79 9.27
CA ASN A 46 11.76 -16.72 10.29
C ASN A 46 13.03 -17.47 9.83
N PRO A 47 14.19 -17.16 10.40
CA PRO A 47 14.40 -16.26 11.55
C PRO A 47 14.24 -14.78 11.15
N GLU A 48 13.96 -13.94 12.14
CA GLU A 48 14.05 -12.49 11.97
C GLU A 48 15.50 -12.08 11.72
N LEU A 49 15.77 -11.47 10.58
CA LEU A 49 17.10 -11.06 10.17
C LEU A 49 17.22 -9.53 10.24
N VAL A 50 18.26 -9.06 10.92
CA VAL A 50 18.60 -7.63 10.95
C VAL A 50 19.26 -7.26 9.62
N VAL A 51 18.45 -6.69 8.73
CA VAL A 51 18.90 -6.24 7.40
C VAL A 51 19.05 -4.72 7.42
N PRO A 52 20.28 -4.19 7.20
CA PRO A 52 20.46 -2.75 7.17
C PRO A 52 19.74 -2.13 5.97
N GLN A 53 19.10 -0.99 6.21
CA GLN A 53 18.46 -0.24 5.16
C GLN A 53 19.49 0.39 4.22
N PRO A 54 19.24 0.42 2.92
CA PRO A 54 20.13 1.10 1.97
C PRO A 54 20.26 2.58 2.32
N VAL A 55 21.50 3.09 2.30
CA VAL A 55 21.77 4.52 2.48
C VAL A 55 22.17 5.15 1.16
N ALA A 56 21.62 6.33 0.87
CA ALA A 56 22.05 7.09 -0.28
C ALA A 56 23.44 7.69 0.00
N HIS A 57 24.36 7.52 -0.93
CA HIS A 57 25.67 8.18 -0.90
C HIS A 57 25.63 9.37 -1.87
N PHE A 58 26.04 10.53 -1.39
CA PHE A 58 26.09 11.73 -2.18
C PHE A 58 27.55 12.21 -2.31
N ASN A 59 27.98 12.49 -3.54
CA ASN A 59 29.26 13.15 -3.75
C ASN A 59 29.21 14.56 -3.13
N PRO A 60 30.17 14.92 -2.24
CA PRO A 60 30.19 16.22 -1.56
C PRO A 60 30.18 17.42 -2.50
N ALA A 61 30.70 17.27 -3.73
CA ALA A 61 30.74 18.36 -4.72
C ALA A 61 29.38 18.67 -5.34
N LEU A 62 28.39 17.76 -5.30
CA LEU A 62 27.12 17.89 -6.02
C LEU A 62 26.36 19.15 -5.58
N LYS A 63 26.26 19.43 -4.29
CA LYS A 63 25.56 20.61 -3.78
C LYS A 63 26.12 21.89 -4.41
N THR A 64 27.43 22.07 -4.38
CA THR A 64 28.10 23.24 -4.95
C THR A 64 27.87 23.34 -6.47
N LEU A 65 27.99 22.23 -7.19
CA LEU A 65 27.77 22.19 -8.64
C LEU A 65 26.33 22.56 -9.01
N TRP A 66 25.34 22.12 -8.24
CA TRP A 66 23.94 22.49 -8.49
C TRP A 66 23.64 23.95 -8.16
N ILE A 67 24.20 24.49 -7.07
CA ILE A 67 24.05 25.91 -6.76
C ILE A 67 24.68 26.76 -7.88
N MET A 68 25.87 26.43 -8.34
CA MET A 68 26.48 27.09 -9.50
C MET A 68 25.65 26.96 -10.78
N ALA A 69 25.02 25.80 -11.02
CA ALA A 69 24.12 25.59 -12.16
C ALA A 69 22.85 26.43 -12.07
N LEU A 70 22.30 26.66 -10.86
CA LEU A 70 21.18 27.58 -10.64
C LEU A 70 21.53 29.03 -11.01
N GLU A 71 22.78 29.45 -10.86
CA GLU A 71 23.23 30.81 -11.18
C GLU A 71 23.47 31.05 -12.68
N ARG A 72 23.54 29.97 -13.48
CA ARG A 72 23.74 30.06 -14.92
C ARG A 72 22.56 30.76 -15.61
N THR A 73 22.79 31.24 -16.83
CA THR A 73 21.77 31.93 -17.64
C THR A 73 20.84 30.95 -18.37
N GLU A 74 21.32 29.75 -18.64
CA GLU A 74 20.63 28.72 -19.39
C GLU A 74 19.45 28.15 -18.59
N SER A 75 18.26 28.22 -19.17
CA SER A 75 17.02 27.80 -18.51
C SER A 75 16.99 26.30 -18.14
N ASP A 76 17.57 25.45 -18.98
CA ASP A 76 17.62 24.02 -18.71
C ASP A 76 18.58 23.68 -17.57
N MET A 77 19.72 24.36 -17.47
CA MET A 77 20.64 24.20 -16.34
C MET A 77 19.95 24.52 -15.01
N ARG A 78 19.25 25.66 -14.96
CA ARG A 78 18.48 26.09 -13.78
C ARG A 78 17.38 25.08 -13.43
N ARG A 79 16.61 24.64 -14.42
CA ARG A 79 15.53 23.68 -14.24
C ARG A 79 16.05 22.35 -13.71
N MET A 80 17.05 21.77 -14.36
CA MET A 80 17.62 20.48 -13.98
C MET A 80 18.26 20.52 -12.58
N ALA A 81 18.97 21.60 -12.26
CA ALA A 81 19.55 21.79 -10.93
C ALA A 81 18.46 21.87 -9.84
N ALA A 82 17.41 22.67 -10.06
CA ALA A 82 16.31 22.78 -9.11
C ALA A 82 15.55 21.45 -8.92
N GLU A 83 15.23 20.74 -10.01
CA GLU A 83 14.59 19.42 -9.96
C GLU A 83 15.44 18.38 -9.22
N THR A 84 16.77 18.44 -9.45
CA THR A 84 17.71 17.53 -8.81
C THR A 84 17.89 17.83 -7.33
N ILE A 85 17.94 19.09 -6.93
CA ILE A 85 17.98 19.49 -5.51
C ILE A 85 16.73 18.95 -4.78
N ALA A 86 15.53 19.11 -5.38
CA ALA A 86 14.31 18.57 -4.80
C ALA A 86 14.37 17.04 -4.62
N ARG A 87 14.81 16.32 -5.65
CA ARG A 87 14.94 14.85 -5.60
C ARG A 87 16.00 14.39 -4.60
N ALA A 88 17.15 15.08 -4.55
CA ALA A 88 18.23 14.75 -3.63
C ALA A 88 17.80 14.97 -2.16
N HIS A 89 17.05 16.04 -1.88
CA HIS A 89 16.47 16.27 -0.56
C HIS A 89 15.52 15.14 -0.14
N GLN A 90 14.64 14.70 -1.03
CA GLN A 90 13.76 13.56 -0.79
C GLN A 90 14.51 12.24 -0.58
N SER A 91 15.71 12.13 -1.14
CA SER A 91 16.62 11.00 -0.94
C SER A 91 17.52 11.14 0.32
N GLY A 92 17.32 12.19 1.13
CA GLY A 92 18.02 12.40 2.39
C GLY A 92 19.35 13.17 2.30
N MET A 93 19.65 13.84 1.18
CA MET A 93 20.85 14.68 1.10
C MET A 93 20.74 15.89 2.05
N PRO A 94 21.72 16.11 2.95
CA PRO A 94 21.68 17.21 3.91
C PRO A 94 22.05 18.56 3.27
N ASP A 95 21.78 19.65 4.00
CA ASP A 95 22.28 21.01 3.76
C ASP A 95 21.87 21.65 2.42
N LEU A 96 20.84 21.13 1.75
CA LEU A 96 20.34 21.70 0.49
C LEU A 96 19.56 23.00 0.68
N ILE A 97 19.25 23.37 1.93
CA ILE A 97 18.62 24.64 2.28
C ILE A 97 19.46 25.87 1.84
N GLU A 98 20.76 25.68 1.64
CA GLU A 98 21.68 26.70 1.13
C GLU A 98 21.32 27.18 -0.30
N ALA A 99 20.59 26.37 -1.07
CA ALA A 99 20.12 26.73 -2.41
C ALA A 99 18.90 27.70 -2.39
N VAL A 100 18.24 27.85 -1.26
CA VAL A 100 16.99 28.62 -1.13
C VAL A 100 17.11 30.04 -1.69
N PRO A 101 18.13 30.86 -1.34
CA PRO A 101 18.21 32.23 -1.84
C PRO A 101 18.29 32.34 -3.36
N VAL A 102 18.98 31.39 -4.00
CA VAL A 102 19.11 31.35 -5.47
C VAL A 102 17.81 30.88 -6.11
N LEU A 103 17.13 29.90 -5.52
CA LEU A 103 15.81 29.44 -5.97
C LEU A 103 14.75 30.54 -5.88
N GLU A 104 14.73 31.33 -4.81
CA GLU A 104 13.84 32.49 -4.67
C GLU A 104 14.09 33.55 -5.75
N LYS A 105 15.36 33.83 -6.06
CA LYS A 105 15.73 34.76 -7.13
C LYS A 105 15.22 34.26 -8.49
N ILE A 106 15.38 32.97 -8.81
CA ILE A 106 14.88 32.39 -10.06
C ILE A 106 13.35 32.46 -10.13
N LEU A 107 12.68 32.16 -9.01
CA LEU A 107 11.22 32.17 -8.91
C LEU A 107 10.63 33.56 -9.21
N LEU A 108 11.22 34.61 -8.67
CA LEU A 108 10.70 35.96 -8.77
C LEU A 108 11.14 36.71 -10.03
N ALA A 109 12.23 36.30 -10.70
CA ALA A 109 12.75 36.98 -11.88
C ALA A 109 11.79 36.84 -13.07
N GLU A 110 11.24 37.94 -13.58
CA GLU A 110 10.35 37.95 -14.75
C GLU A 110 11.06 37.43 -16.02
N SER A 111 12.38 37.63 -16.14
CA SER A 111 13.21 37.15 -17.22
C SER A 111 13.47 35.63 -17.16
N SER A 112 13.16 34.95 -16.06
CA SER A 112 13.34 33.52 -15.93
C SER A 112 12.29 32.74 -16.73
N HIS A 113 12.76 31.71 -17.44
CA HIS A 113 11.87 30.82 -18.20
C HIS A 113 10.81 30.18 -17.28
N PRO A 114 9.54 30.03 -17.71
CA PRO A 114 8.46 29.48 -16.88
C PRO A 114 8.80 28.10 -16.27
N ALA A 115 9.49 27.24 -17.02
CA ALA A 115 9.89 25.92 -16.52
C ALA A 115 10.92 26.02 -15.37
N SER A 116 11.85 26.97 -15.44
CA SER A 116 12.83 27.20 -14.35
C SER A 116 12.16 27.79 -13.10
N ARG A 117 11.19 28.69 -13.27
CA ARG A 117 10.37 29.23 -12.16
C ARG A 117 9.54 28.12 -11.50
N PHE A 118 8.94 27.25 -12.30
CA PHE A 118 8.18 26.11 -11.81
C PHE A 118 9.05 25.11 -11.02
N ALA A 119 10.24 24.79 -11.55
CA ALA A 119 11.20 23.91 -10.88
C ALA A 119 11.72 24.51 -9.57
N ALA A 120 12.00 25.84 -9.57
CA ALA A 120 12.42 26.55 -8.36
C ALA A 120 11.32 26.55 -7.28
N ALA A 121 10.05 26.83 -7.66
CA ALA A 121 8.93 26.74 -6.73
C ALA A 121 8.79 25.33 -6.13
N ARG A 122 8.88 24.28 -6.98
CA ARG A 122 8.83 22.88 -6.54
C ARG A 122 9.96 22.55 -5.58
N ALA A 123 11.19 23.02 -5.87
CA ALA A 123 12.33 22.79 -4.99
C ALA A 123 12.14 23.47 -3.63
N LEU A 124 11.69 24.72 -3.58
CA LEU A 124 11.39 25.43 -2.34
C LEU A 124 10.33 24.72 -1.50
N ILE A 125 9.29 24.18 -2.14
CA ILE A 125 8.22 23.41 -1.48
C ILE A 125 8.76 22.11 -0.92
N VAL A 126 9.52 21.36 -1.70
CA VAL A 126 10.11 20.07 -1.28
C VAL A 126 11.12 20.24 -0.14
N LEU A 127 11.88 21.34 -0.15
CA LEU A 127 12.79 21.73 0.93
C LEU A 127 12.05 22.21 2.21
N ASP A 128 10.71 22.21 2.23
CA ASP A 128 9.87 22.81 3.29
C ASP A 128 10.31 24.23 3.69
N SER A 129 10.68 25.05 2.71
CA SER A 129 11.18 26.40 2.94
C SER A 129 10.03 27.37 3.29
N ARG A 130 9.46 27.25 4.48
CA ARG A 130 8.35 28.11 4.95
C ARG A 130 8.71 29.58 5.00
N LYS A 131 10.00 29.90 5.16
CA LYS A 131 10.50 31.28 5.09
C LYS A 131 10.31 31.92 3.71
N SER A 132 10.22 31.10 2.66
CA SER A 132 9.96 31.54 1.28
C SER A 132 8.46 31.71 0.97
N SER A 133 7.56 31.62 1.96
CA SER A 133 6.10 31.72 1.74
C SER A 133 5.70 33.02 1.06
N GLN A 134 6.33 34.16 1.41
CA GLN A 134 6.05 35.45 0.79
C GLN A 134 6.43 35.45 -0.70
N GLN A 135 7.59 34.93 -1.05
CA GLN A 135 8.09 34.83 -2.44
C GLN A 135 7.23 33.90 -3.29
N LEU A 136 6.86 32.75 -2.73
CA LEU A 136 5.94 31.81 -3.35
C LEU A 136 4.56 32.45 -3.57
N PHE A 137 4.05 33.14 -2.59
CA PHE A 137 2.78 33.87 -2.69
C PHE A 137 2.79 34.92 -3.79
N GLN A 138 3.83 35.77 -3.84
CA GLN A 138 4.01 36.75 -4.92
C GLN A 138 4.06 36.08 -6.30
N ALA A 139 4.83 34.99 -6.43
CA ALA A 139 4.92 34.25 -7.68
C ALA A 139 3.57 33.65 -8.07
N SER A 140 2.76 33.15 -7.13
CA SER A 140 1.43 32.60 -7.41
C SER A 140 0.47 33.65 -7.96
N GLN A 141 0.57 34.93 -7.49
CA GLN A 141 -0.26 36.04 -7.97
C GLN A 141 0.12 36.48 -9.39
N ALA A 142 1.41 36.58 -9.68
CA ALA A 142 1.94 37.06 -10.95
C ALA A 142 1.91 36.03 -12.09
N SER A 143 1.57 34.77 -11.81
CA SER A 143 1.78 33.67 -12.76
C SER A 143 0.48 32.97 -13.19
N GLY A 144 0.62 32.09 -14.18
CA GLY A 144 -0.48 31.27 -14.69
C GLY A 144 -0.98 30.19 -13.72
N SER A 145 -2.06 29.54 -14.12
CA SER A 145 -2.77 28.53 -13.32
C SER A 145 -1.87 27.39 -12.79
N ASP A 146 -0.88 26.96 -13.59
CA ASP A 146 -0.06 25.79 -13.23
C ASP A 146 0.84 26.08 -12.01
N LEU A 147 1.44 27.26 -11.95
CA LEU A 147 2.25 27.65 -10.79
C LEU A 147 1.40 27.86 -9.54
N ARG A 148 0.18 28.39 -9.70
CA ARG A 148 -0.79 28.47 -8.59
C ARG A 148 -1.16 27.11 -8.04
N GLN A 149 -1.44 26.13 -8.91
CA GLN A 149 -1.78 24.75 -8.50
C GLN A 149 -0.64 24.07 -7.74
N LEU A 150 0.61 24.42 -8.03
CA LEU A 150 1.76 23.92 -7.30
C LEU A 150 1.94 24.61 -5.94
N ILE A 151 1.83 25.93 -5.90
CA ILE A 151 2.21 26.74 -4.73
C ILE A 151 1.10 26.80 -3.67
N GLU A 152 -0.14 27.07 -4.09
CA GLU A 152 -1.22 27.41 -3.15
C GLU A 152 -1.57 26.28 -2.16
N PRO A 153 -1.55 24.97 -2.53
CA PRO A 153 -1.72 23.91 -1.55
C PRO A 153 -0.66 23.89 -0.45
N SER A 154 0.58 24.28 -0.78
CA SER A 154 1.66 24.35 0.21
C SER A 154 1.52 25.55 1.13
N LEU A 155 1.10 26.71 0.59
CA LEU A 155 0.77 27.88 1.41
C LEU A 155 -0.37 27.59 2.39
N ALA A 156 -1.37 26.82 1.95
CA ALA A 156 -2.46 26.38 2.81
C ALA A 156 -1.96 25.45 3.93
N ALA A 157 -1.14 24.44 3.59
CA ALA A 157 -0.55 23.51 4.55
C ALA A 157 0.39 24.20 5.56
N TRP A 158 1.04 25.27 5.14
CA TRP A 158 1.91 26.09 5.99
C TRP A 158 1.17 27.17 6.78
N HIS A 159 -0.17 27.26 6.65
CA HIS A 159 -1.02 28.25 7.30
C HIS A 159 -0.56 29.70 7.02
N TYR A 160 -0.30 30.00 5.74
CA TYR A 160 0.13 31.34 5.34
C TYR A 160 -1.07 32.28 5.19
N ASP A 161 -1.39 33.06 6.23
CA ASP A 161 -2.59 33.92 6.34
C ASP A 161 -2.82 34.87 5.16
N PRO A 162 -1.78 35.54 4.56
CA PRO A 162 -2.03 36.43 3.42
C PRO A 162 -2.68 35.72 2.21
N ALA A 163 -2.47 34.39 2.04
CA ALA A 163 -3.14 33.64 0.99
C ALA A 163 -4.65 33.49 1.27
N GLY A 164 -5.06 33.40 2.53
CA GLY A 164 -6.46 33.34 2.95
C GLY A 164 -7.27 34.54 2.47
N GLN A 165 -6.73 35.76 2.63
CA GLN A 165 -7.35 36.99 2.17
C GLN A 165 -7.52 37.02 0.64
N MET A 166 -6.54 36.51 -0.10
CA MET A 166 -6.64 36.38 -1.56
C MET A 166 -7.73 35.37 -1.95
N TRP A 167 -7.81 34.25 -1.27
CA TRP A 167 -8.80 33.20 -1.55
C TRP A 167 -10.22 33.66 -1.26
N LEU A 168 -10.43 34.43 -0.18
CA LEU A 168 -11.73 35.06 0.11
C LEU A 168 -12.18 35.99 -1.03
N LYS A 169 -11.30 36.87 -1.52
CA LYS A 169 -11.58 37.73 -2.66
C LYS A 169 -11.95 36.95 -3.93
N ARG A 170 -11.34 35.77 -4.13
CA ARG A 170 -11.69 34.91 -5.28
C ARG A 170 -13.08 34.31 -5.16
N LEU A 171 -13.55 33.97 -3.95
CA LEU A 171 -14.92 33.48 -3.74
C LEU A 171 -15.97 34.53 -4.13
N GLU A 172 -15.70 35.79 -3.87
CA GLU A 172 -16.60 36.92 -4.11
C GLU A 172 -16.60 37.35 -5.60
N SER A 173 -15.53 37.08 -6.33
CA SER A 173 -15.37 37.50 -7.72
C SER A 173 -16.07 36.58 -8.71
N SER A 174 -17.00 37.13 -9.49
CA SER A 174 -17.71 36.39 -10.56
C SER A 174 -16.81 35.99 -11.74
N GLY A 175 -15.65 36.63 -11.90
CA GLY A 175 -14.68 36.34 -12.97
C GLY A 175 -13.64 35.26 -12.64
N THR A 176 -13.66 34.69 -11.43
CA THR A 176 -12.68 33.70 -11.02
C THR A 176 -12.86 32.39 -11.81
N LYS A 177 -11.76 31.93 -12.43
CA LYS A 177 -11.76 30.65 -13.16
C LYS A 177 -12.01 29.49 -12.21
N ARG A 178 -12.73 28.45 -12.69
CA ARG A 178 -13.10 27.28 -11.90
C ARG A 178 -11.92 26.64 -11.14
N ARG A 179 -10.75 26.49 -11.78
CA ARG A 179 -9.56 25.90 -11.13
C ARG A 179 -9.07 26.74 -9.95
N ASP A 180 -9.03 28.07 -10.13
CA ASP A 180 -8.58 29.00 -9.08
C ASP A 180 -9.61 29.09 -7.94
N LEU A 181 -10.90 28.91 -8.26
CA LEU A 181 -11.98 28.84 -7.28
C LEU A 181 -11.86 27.58 -6.41
N VAL A 182 -11.60 26.42 -7.00
CA VAL A 182 -11.38 25.17 -6.27
C VAL A 182 -10.15 25.27 -5.35
N LEU A 183 -9.05 25.90 -5.82
CA LEU A 183 -7.87 26.16 -4.98
C LEU A 183 -8.22 27.05 -3.78
N ALA A 184 -8.99 28.11 -4.01
CA ALA A 184 -9.44 29.01 -2.94
C ALA A 184 -10.31 28.28 -1.90
N ILE A 185 -11.30 27.49 -2.35
CA ILE A 185 -12.18 26.72 -1.47
C ILE A 185 -11.36 25.75 -0.61
N ARG A 186 -10.44 24.99 -1.22
CA ARG A 186 -9.59 24.03 -0.49
C ARG A 186 -8.58 24.69 0.43
N GLY A 187 -8.01 25.82 0.01
CA GLY A 187 -7.09 26.60 0.83
C GLY A 187 -7.78 27.12 2.10
N LEU A 188 -8.97 27.69 1.96
CA LEU A 188 -9.78 28.18 3.09
C LEU A 188 -10.22 27.06 4.03
N ALA A 189 -10.52 25.86 3.49
CA ALA A 189 -10.77 24.67 4.30
C ALA A 189 -9.57 24.28 5.18
N GLN A 190 -8.36 24.37 4.64
CA GLN A 190 -7.14 24.02 5.38
C GLN A 190 -6.79 25.04 6.45
N LEU A 191 -7.07 26.33 6.19
CA LEU A 191 -6.91 27.41 7.17
C LEU A 191 -8.03 27.43 8.22
N GLN A 192 -9.11 26.69 8.03
CA GLN A 192 -10.34 26.76 8.84
C GLN A 192 -10.89 28.20 8.94
N GLU A 193 -10.88 28.93 7.83
CA GLU A 193 -11.20 30.35 7.76
C GLU A 193 -12.71 30.59 7.92
N GLN A 194 -13.11 31.05 9.10
CA GLN A 194 -14.52 31.26 9.46
C GLN A 194 -15.23 32.30 8.59
N SER A 195 -14.52 33.33 8.14
CA SER A 195 -15.09 34.37 7.27
C SER A 195 -15.48 33.87 5.88
N ALA A 196 -15.05 32.66 5.50
CA ALA A 196 -15.45 32.01 4.26
C ALA A 196 -16.86 31.38 4.32
N LEU A 197 -17.46 31.18 5.50
CA LEU A 197 -18.74 30.51 5.64
C LEU A 197 -19.88 31.16 4.84
N PRO A 198 -20.14 32.48 4.91
CA PRO A 198 -21.25 33.09 4.17
C PRO A 198 -21.13 32.93 2.63
N PRO A 199 -20.00 33.23 1.98
CA PRO A 199 -19.87 33.05 0.54
C PRO A 199 -19.88 31.56 0.12
N LEU A 200 -19.32 30.65 0.92
CA LEU A 200 -19.39 29.20 0.65
C LEU A 200 -20.82 28.67 0.77
N LEU A 201 -21.58 29.11 1.78
CA LEU A 201 -22.98 28.74 1.95
C LEU A 201 -23.82 29.22 0.78
N THR A 202 -23.64 30.47 0.34
CA THR A 202 -24.28 30.99 -0.88
C THR A 202 -23.97 30.12 -2.08
N MET A 203 -22.72 29.70 -2.25
CA MET A 203 -22.30 28.82 -3.36
C MET A 203 -22.91 27.41 -3.26
N ALA A 204 -22.97 26.81 -2.09
CA ALA A 204 -23.55 25.49 -1.88
C ALA A 204 -25.07 25.47 -2.14
N LEU A 205 -25.76 26.56 -1.81
CA LEU A 205 -27.20 26.75 -2.00
C LEU A 205 -27.60 27.17 -3.41
N ASP A 206 -26.66 27.69 -4.24
CA ASP A 206 -26.93 28.14 -5.60
C ASP A 206 -27.09 26.95 -6.55
N LEU A 207 -28.34 26.63 -6.90
CA LEU A 207 -28.68 25.51 -7.80
C LEU A 207 -28.18 25.69 -9.24
N ALA A 208 -27.86 26.91 -9.66
CA ALA A 208 -27.31 27.20 -10.98
C ALA A 208 -25.80 26.91 -11.08
N ARG A 209 -25.13 26.77 -9.93
CA ARG A 209 -23.69 26.42 -9.87
C ARG A 209 -23.46 24.96 -10.26
N GLN A 210 -22.27 24.70 -10.81
CA GLN A 210 -21.83 23.35 -11.14
C GLN A 210 -21.82 22.46 -9.89
N PRO A 211 -22.34 21.20 -9.98
CA PRO A 211 -22.46 20.30 -8.83
C PRO A 211 -21.16 20.07 -8.05
N ASP A 212 -20.04 19.98 -8.75
CA ASP A 212 -18.74 19.76 -8.12
C ASP A 212 -18.28 20.96 -7.25
N LEU A 213 -18.51 22.18 -7.69
CA LEU A 213 -18.21 23.38 -6.89
C LEU A 213 -19.12 23.46 -5.66
N ARG A 214 -20.39 23.13 -5.79
CA ARG A 214 -21.33 23.06 -4.67
C ARG A 214 -20.89 22.03 -3.63
N LEU A 215 -20.47 20.84 -4.09
CA LEU A 215 -19.98 19.76 -3.24
C LEU A 215 -18.65 20.09 -2.56
N GLU A 216 -17.74 20.82 -3.23
CA GLU A 216 -16.48 21.31 -2.61
C GLU A 216 -16.77 22.40 -1.57
N ALA A 217 -17.67 23.34 -1.86
CA ALA A 217 -18.10 24.34 -0.91
C ALA A 217 -18.73 23.72 0.34
N ALA A 218 -19.68 22.79 0.15
CA ALA A 218 -20.33 22.05 1.23
C ALA A 218 -19.33 21.26 2.11
N ALA A 219 -18.36 20.60 1.47
CA ALA A 219 -17.31 19.86 2.19
C ALA A 219 -16.39 20.81 2.99
N THR A 220 -16.12 22.01 2.47
CA THR A 220 -15.33 23.03 3.17
C THR A 220 -16.10 23.61 4.35
N ILE A 221 -17.38 23.91 4.18
CA ILE A 221 -18.25 24.34 5.26
C ILE A 221 -18.25 23.34 6.41
N GLY A 222 -18.44 22.06 6.11
CA GLY A 222 -18.44 21.00 7.12
C GLY A 222 -17.08 20.75 7.79
N LYS A 223 -15.97 21.27 7.25
CA LYS A 223 -14.66 21.28 7.91
C LYS A 223 -14.46 22.50 8.81
N ILE A 224 -15.09 23.62 8.47
CA ILE A 224 -14.92 24.89 9.16
C ILE A 224 -15.92 25.04 10.32
N SER A 225 -17.16 24.55 10.17
CA SER A 225 -18.22 24.71 11.15
C SER A 225 -18.65 23.40 11.77
N GLU A 226 -18.85 23.43 13.09
CA GLU A 226 -19.33 22.28 13.89
C GLU A 226 -20.81 22.42 14.32
N THR A 227 -21.41 23.60 14.17
CA THR A 227 -22.78 23.92 14.63
C THR A 227 -23.44 25.00 13.78
N GLY A 228 -24.76 25.11 13.87
CA GLY A 228 -25.53 26.29 13.40
C GLY A 228 -25.94 26.24 11.95
N LEU A 229 -25.70 25.15 11.20
CA LEU A 229 -26.04 25.00 9.78
C LEU A 229 -27.06 23.92 9.51
N GLU A 230 -27.68 23.36 10.55
CA GLU A 230 -28.65 22.29 10.47
C GLU A 230 -29.86 22.69 9.63
N HIS A 231 -30.36 23.93 9.80
CA HIS A 231 -31.50 24.44 9.04
C HIS A 231 -31.16 24.58 7.53
N ASP A 232 -29.96 25.06 7.19
CA ASP A 232 -29.53 25.18 5.80
C ASP A 232 -29.35 23.80 5.16
N ALA A 233 -28.81 22.83 5.89
CA ALA A 233 -28.69 21.45 5.45
C ALA A 233 -30.06 20.81 5.22
N GLU A 234 -31.03 21.03 6.12
CA GLU A 234 -32.39 20.54 5.99
C GLU A 234 -33.08 21.13 4.76
N ARG A 235 -32.94 22.45 4.56
CA ARG A 235 -33.49 23.13 3.38
C ARG A 235 -32.92 22.59 2.08
N LEU A 236 -31.62 22.26 2.03
CA LEU A 236 -31.00 21.60 0.87
C LEU A 236 -31.57 20.19 0.66
N ALA A 237 -31.68 19.39 1.71
CA ALA A 237 -32.13 18.02 1.60
C ALA A 237 -33.58 17.92 1.10
N GLN A 238 -34.42 18.89 1.44
CA GLN A 238 -35.83 18.98 1.03
C GLN A 238 -36.05 19.57 -0.35
N ASP A 239 -35.04 20.18 -0.98
CA ASP A 239 -35.19 20.84 -2.28
C ASP A 239 -35.27 19.84 -3.43
N THR A 240 -36.44 19.82 -4.10
CA THR A 240 -36.78 18.89 -5.17
C THR A 240 -36.58 19.43 -6.59
N ARG A 241 -36.04 20.67 -6.74
CA ARG A 241 -35.96 21.38 -8.04
C ARG A 241 -34.83 20.92 -8.96
N THR A 242 -33.87 20.16 -8.48
CA THR A 242 -32.68 19.72 -9.25
C THR A 242 -32.38 18.24 -9.01
N PRO A 243 -31.36 17.65 -9.67
CA PRO A 243 -30.92 16.30 -9.35
C PRO A 243 -30.74 16.15 -7.84
N GLN A 244 -31.74 15.54 -7.22
CA GLN A 244 -31.95 15.54 -5.76
C GLN A 244 -30.72 15.08 -4.99
N PHE A 245 -30.00 14.06 -5.50
CA PHE A 245 -28.86 13.49 -4.80
C PHE A 245 -27.72 14.47 -4.53
N VAL A 246 -27.52 15.52 -5.36
CA VAL A 246 -26.48 16.54 -5.13
C VAL A 246 -26.82 17.40 -3.92
N ASN A 247 -28.10 17.78 -3.78
CA ASN A 247 -28.56 18.58 -2.66
C ASN A 247 -28.41 17.81 -1.34
N GLN A 248 -28.82 16.53 -1.30
CA GLN A 248 -28.65 15.68 -0.13
C GLN A 248 -27.16 15.44 0.21
N LEU A 249 -26.31 15.23 -0.79
CA LEU A 249 -24.88 15.11 -0.56
C LEU A 249 -24.26 16.40 -0.01
N CYS A 250 -24.70 17.58 -0.49
CA CYS A 250 -24.29 18.86 0.07
C CYS A 250 -24.73 18.98 1.54
N ALA A 251 -25.98 18.63 1.85
CA ALA A 251 -26.50 18.64 3.22
C ALA A 251 -25.66 17.75 4.16
N ILE A 252 -25.37 16.50 3.76
CA ILE A 252 -24.54 15.57 4.54
C ILE A 252 -23.12 16.13 4.74
N ARG A 253 -22.53 16.74 3.69
CA ARG A 253 -21.18 17.32 3.78
C ARG A 253 -21.10 18.54 4.67
N ILE A 254 -22.13 19.40 4.67
CA ILE A 254 -22.26 20.52 5.60
C ILE A 254 -22.26 20.01 7.04
N LEU A 255 -22.96 18.90 7.31
CA LEU A 255 -23.08 18.29 8.62
C LEU A 255 -21.87 17.38 9.01
N ALA A 256 -20.75 17.49 8.32
CA ALA A 256 -19.62 16.58 8.53
C ALA A 256 -19.06 16.56 9.95
N GLN A 257 -19.20 17.64 10.72
CA GLN A 257 -18.76 17.74 12.11
C GLN A 257 -19.93 17.96 13.11
N HIS A 258 -21.15 18.18 12.62
CA HIS A 258 -22.32 18.45 13.47
C HIS A 258 -22.79 17.17 14.18
N THR A 259 -23.09 17.28 15.48
CA THR A 259 -23.56 16.17 16.34
C THR A 259 -24.84 16.53 17.10
N SER A 260 -25.57 17.55 16.65
CA SER A 260 -26.85 17.97 17.24
C SER A 260 -27.96 16.97 16.89
N ALA A 261 -28.99 16.88 17.75
CA ALA A 261 -30.13 16.02 17.51
C ALA A 261 -30.84 16.29 16.17
N SER A 262 -30.86 17.55 15.70
CA SER A 262 -31.42 17.90 14.38
C SER A 262 -30.54 17.38 13.23
N ALA A 263 -29.21 17.45 13.37
CA ALA A 263 -28.30 16.88 12.38
C ALA A 263 -28.44 15.35 12.32
N GLU A 264 -28.51 14.67 13.46
CA GLU A 264 -28.75 13.22 13.52
C GLU A 264 -30.06 12.83 12.87
N GLN A 265 -31.17 13.53 13.17
CA GLN A 265 -32.49 13.26 12.58
C GLN A 265 -32.48 13.41 11.05
N LEU A 266 -31.81 14.43 10.53
CA LEU A 266 -31.66 14.60 9.10
C LEU A 266 -30.86 13.45 8.46
N LEU A 267 -29.73 13.08 9.06
CA LEU A 267 -28.90 11.96 8.60
C LEU A 267 -29.65 10.62 8.64
N ILE A 268 -30.45 10.39 9.69
CA ILE A 268 -31.32 9.22 9.84
C ILE A 268 -32.34 9.17 8.69
N SER A 269 -32.96 10.29 8.35
CA SER A 269 -33.89 10.36 7.22
C SER A 269 -33.25 10.05 5.87
N LEU A 270 -31.97 10.41 5.71
CA LEU A 270 -31.20 10.17 4.47
C LEU A 270 -30.57 8.78 4.41
N ALA A 271 -30.47 8.06 5.53
CA ALA A 271 -29.88 6.71 5.59
C ALA A 271 -30.67 5.67 4.77
N THR A 272 -31.95 5.90 4.51
CA THR A 272 -32.82 5.05 3.68
C THR A 272 -33.14 5.65 2.30
N HIS A 273 -32.36 6.63 1.86
CA HIS A 273 -32.58 7.28 0.57
C HIS A 273 -32.44 6.30 -0.59
N THR A 274 -33.27 6.48 -1.62
CA THR A 274 -33.28 5.61 -2.82
C THR A 274 -31.98 5.65 -3.62
N GLU A 275 -31.29 6.79 -3.63
CA GLU A 275 -29.96 6.90 -4.24
C GLU A 275 -28.88 6.33 -3.31
N PRO A 276 -28.19 5.26 -3.73
CA PRO A 276 -27.23 4.56 -2.86
C PRO A 276 -26.08 5.43 -2.36
N VAL A 277 -25.64 6.40 -3.18
CA VAL A 277 -24.56 7.32 -2.79
C VAL A 277 -24.95 8.21 -1.62
N VAL A 278 -26.22 8.60 -1.52
CA VAL A 278 -26.76 9.40 -0.41
C VAL A 278 -26.89 8.53 0.83
N ALA A 279 -27.53 7.36 0.70
CA ALA A 279 -27.69 6.41 1.80
C ALA A 279 -26.33 6.01 2.42
N ALA A 280 -25.36 5.67 1.58
CA ALA A 280 -24.01 5.32 2.04
C ALA A 280 -23.33 6.48 2.77
N ALA A 281 -23.41 7.71 2.24
CA ALA A 281 -22.81 8.89 2.87
C ALA A 281 -23.47 9.22 4.22
N ALA A 282 -24.81 9.10 4.31
CA ALA A 282 -25.55 9.30 5.55
C ALA A 282 -25.19 8.24 6.60
N LEU A 283 -25.19 6.96 6.24
CA LEU A 283 -24.77 5.86 7.13
C LEU A 283 -23.32 6.01 7.57
N GLN A 284 -22.41 6.39 6.67
CA GLN A 284 -21.02 6.65 7.02
C GLN A 284 -20.91 7.75 8.08
N ARG A 285 -21.69 8.83 7.91
CA ARG A 285 -21.68 9.92 8.89
C ARG A 285 -22.28 9.49 10.23
N LEU A 286 -23.39 8.77 10.24
CA LEU A 286 -23.97 8.18 11.45
C LEU A 286 -22.97 7.26 12.17
N ASN A 287 -22.30 6.36 11.43
CA ASN A 287 -21.23 5.49 11.95
C ASN A 287 -20.04 6.26 12.55
N SER A 288 -19.82 7.50 12.12
CA SER A 288 -18.73 8.35 12.64
C SER A 288 -19.15 9.14 13.89
N ILE A 289 -20.45 9.45 14.06
CA ILE A 289 -21.00 10.06 15.26
C ILE A 289 -21.10 9.00 16.36
N ASP A 290 -21.96 8.03 16.13
CA ASP A 290 -22.14 6.83 16.95
C ASP A 290 -22.70 5.71 16.06
N SER A 291 -22.05 4.56 16.05
CA SER A 291 -22.51 3.40 15.29
C SER A 291 -23.90 2.92 15.71
N ALA A 292 -24.31 3.16 16.97
CA ALA A 292 -25.65 2.84 17.45
C ALA A 292 -26.76 3.53 16.65
N LEU A 293 -26.49 4.71 16.09
CA LEU A 293 -27.44 5.44 15.23
C LEU A 293 -27.63 4.76 13.86
N ALA A 294 -26.63 4.06 13.35
CA ALA A 294 -26.70 3.36 12.07
C ALA A 294 -27.22 1.93 12.19
N VAL A 295 -27.13 1.31 13.36
CA VAL A 295 -27.56 -0.08 13.63
C VAL A 295 -29.02 -0.36 13.20
N PRO A 296 -30.04 0.51 13.44
CA PRO A 296 -31.40 0.24 13.00
C PRO A 296 -31.57 0.01 11.49
N PHE A 297 -30.63 0.51 10.69
CA PHE A 297 -30.64 0.41 9.23
C PHE A 297 -29.71 -0.69 8.71
N ALA A 298 -28.86 -1.24 9.57
CA ALA A 298 -27.74 -2.10 9.17
C ALA A 298 -28.20 -3.35 8.41
N GLU A 299 -29.27 -4.03 8.85
CA GLU A 299 -29.75 -5.25 8.20
C GLU A 299 -30.26 -4.98 6.77
N SER A 300 -31.02 -3.91 6.56
CA SER A 300 -31.48 -3.51 5.23
C SER A 300 -30.33 -3.00 4.37
N ALA A 301 -29.40 -2.27 4.94
CA ALA A 301 -28.20 -1.77 4.27
C ALA A 301 -27.31 -2.92 3.77
N MET A 302 -27.07 -3.96 4.57
CA MET A 302 -26.30 -5.15 4.18
C MET A 302 -26.92 -5.94 3.01
N LYS A 303 -28.22 -5.76 2.74
CA LYS A 303 -28.93 -6.37 1.61
C LYS A 303 -28.98 -5.46 0.37
N SER A 304 -28.43 -4.25 0.44
CA SER A 304 -28.43 -3.29 -0.68
C SER A 304 -27.68 -3.83 -1.91
N PRO A 305 -28.14 -3.52 -3.15
CA PRO A 305 -27.38 -3.84 -4.34
C PRO A 305 -26.04 -3.08 -4.43
N ASP A 306 -25.93 -1.90 -3.80
CA ASP A 306 -24.71 -1.09 -3.80
C ASP A 306 -23.72 -1.52 -2.71
N PRO A 307 -22.48 -1.84 -3.06
CA PRO A 307 -21.49 -2.33 -2.08
C PRO A 307 -21.10 -1.28 -1.02
N ARG A 308 -21.21 0.01 -1.30
CA ARG A 308 -20.91 1.08 -0.33
C ARG A 308 -21.95 1.09 0.79
N VAL A 309 -23.23 0.89 0.44
CA VAL A 309 -24.30 0.81 1.43
C VAL A 309 -24.15 -0.46 2.27
N ARG A 310 -23.86 -1.62 1.63
CA ARG A 310 -23.59 -2.86 2.36
C ARG A 310 -22.44 -2.74 3.34
N LEU A 311 -21.36 -2.06 2.91
CA LEU A 311 -20.19 -1.83 3.74
C LEU A 311 -20.51 -1.01 4.98
N GLU A 312 -21.28 0.07 4.84
CA GLU A 312 -21.67 0.91 6.00
C GLU A 312 -22.60 0.19 6.95
N GLY A 313 -23.53 -0.64 6.43
CA GLY A 313 -24.34 -1.54 7.27
C GLY A 313 -23.49 -2.55 8.05
N ALA A 314 -22.50 -3.15 7.39
CA ALA A 314 -21.56 -4.06 8.05
C ALA A 314 -20.73 -3.35 9.14
N ARG A 315 -20.22 -2.15 8.86
CA ARG A 315 -19.46 -1.33 9.83
C ARG A 315 -20.25 -1.01 11.09
N ALA A 316 -21.53 -0.68 10.95
CA ALA A 316 -22.41 -0.47 12.10
C ALA A 316 -22.49 -1.71 13.01
N CYS A 317 -22.68 -2.89 12.41
CA CYS A 317 -22.72 -4.15 13.14
C CYS A 317 -21.37 -4.56 13.74
N LEU A 318 -20.27 -4.35 13.03
CA LEU A 318 -18.92 -4.67 13.52
C LEU A 318 -18.48 -3.79 14.70
N LYS A 319 -18.89 -2.52 14.73
CA LYS A 319 -18.60 -1.61 15.85
C LYS A 319 -19.50 -1.85 17.06
N SER A 320 -20.69 -2.40 16.86
CA SER A 320 -21.66 -2.70 17.92
C SER A 320 -22.14 -4.16 17.80
N PRO A 321 -21.24 -5.15 17.98
CA PRO A 321 -21.53 -6.54 17.71
C PRO A 321 -22.49 -7.14 18.75
N THR A 322 -23.43 -7.97 18.27
CA THR A 322 -24.30 -8.82 19.10
C THR A 322 -24.50 -10.15 18.40
N ILE A 323 -24.97 -11.16 19.12
CA ILE A 323 -25.21 -12.50 18.57
C ILE A 323 -26.15 -12.45 17.35
N GLU A 324 -27.19 -11.63 17.40
CA GLU A 324 -28.20 -11.50 16.33
C GLU A 324 -27.59 -10.88 15.06
N ARG A 325 -26.54 -10.06 15.20
CA ARG A 325 -25.86 -9.37 14.08
C ARG A 325 -24.76 -10.20 13.45
N VAL A 326 -24.28 -11.24 14.13
CA VAL A 326 -23.22 -12.12 13.62
C VAL A 326 -23.66 -12.84 12.35
N ALA A 327 -24.86 -13.42 12.30
CA ALA A 327 -25.31 -14.19 11.16
C ALA A 327 -25.40 -13.38 9.84
N PRO A 328 -25.96 -12.16 9.81
CA PRO A 328 -25.94 -11.29 8.62
C PRO A 328 -24.52 -10.88 8.20
N LEU A 329 -23.61 -10.63 9.15
CA LEU A 329 -22.21 -10.29 8.85
C LEU A 329 -21.48 -11.47 8.18
N ILE A 330 -21.68 -12.68 8.67
CA ILE A 330 -21.05 -13.89 8.12
C ILE A 330 -21.42 -14.10 6.66
N GLN A 331 -22.67 -13.81 6.25
CA GLN A 331 -23.09 -13.93 4.85
C GLN A 331 -22.26 -13.02 3.92
N LEU A 332 -21.79 -11.87 4.41
CA LEU A 332 -20.95 -10.95 3.65
C LEU A 332 -19.51 -11.44 3.45
N LEU A 333 -19.08 -12.54 4.07
CA LEU A 333 -17.84 -13.23 3.69
C LEU A 333 -17.90 -13.73 2.23
N ALA A 334 -19.09 -13.99 1.71
CA ALA A 334 -19.32 -14.38 0.32
C ALA A 334 -19.78 -13.20 -0.57
N ASP A 335 -19.65 -11.95 -0.11
CA ASP A 335 -20.07 -10.77 -0.88
C ASP A 335 -19.39 -10.70 -2.25
N PRO A 336 -20.12 -10.34 -3.34
CA PRO A 336 -19.51 -10.20 -4.65
C PRO A 336 -18.41 -9.12 -4.70
N HIS A 337 -18.47 -8.09 -3.84
CA HIS A 337 -17.50 -7.00 -3.83
C HIS A 337 -16.31 -7.31 -2.89
N PRO A 338 -15.06 -7.33 -3.38
CA PRO A 338 -13.89 -7.75 -2.59
C PRO A 338 -13.63 -6.84 -1.38
N GLY A 339 -13.89 -5.53 -1.49
CA GLY A 339 -13.72 -4.60 -0.37
C GLY A 339 -14.67 -4.88 0.81
N VAL A 340 -15.91 -5.32 0.52
CA VAL A 340 -16.88 -5.72 1.56
C VAL A 340 -16.39 -7.00 2.24
N ARG A 341 -16.03 -8.03 1.47
CA ARG A 341 -15.53 -9.30 2.01
C ARG A 341 -14.34 -9.11 2.94
N ARG A 342 -13.34 -8.35 2.47
CA ARG A 342 -12.12 -8.12 3.24
C ARG A 342 -12.38 -7.43 4.57
N GLU A 343 -13.12 -6.32 4.55
CA GLU A 343 -13.40 -5.56 5.76
C GLU A 343 -14.26 -6.33 6.76
N VAL A 344 -15.21 -7.11 6.25
CA VAL A 344 -16.04 -7.99 7.10
C VAL A 344 -15.20 -9.12 7.70
N CYS A 345 -14.32 -9.76 6.93
CA CYS A 345 -13.42 -10.80 7.44
C CYS A 345 -12.50 -10.26 8.55
N GLU A 346 -11.82 -9.13 8.28
CA GLU A 346 -10.94 -8.48 9.26
C GLU A 346 -11.70 -8.04 10.52
N GLY A 347 -12.89 -7.48 10.35
CA GLY A 347 -13.75 -7.09 11.46
C GLY A 347 -14.21 -8.28 12.29
N LEU A 348 -14.66 -9.37 11.65
CA LEU A 348 -15.09 -10.60 12.35
C LEU A 348 -13.94 -11.28 13.09
N VAL A 349 -12.70 -11.23 12.59
CA VAL A 349 -11.52 -11.71 13.32
C VAL A 349 -11.37 -10.97 14.65
N GLY A 350 -11.54 -9.64 14.67
CA GLY A 350 -11.49 -8.84 15.88
C GLY A 350 -12.70 -9.09 16.80
N VAL A 351 -13.91 -9.18 16.25
CA VAL A 351 -15.14 -9.48 17.03
C VAL A 351 -15.07 -10.86 17.70
N ALA A 352 -14.46 -11.85 17.04
CA ALA A 352 -14.27 -13.19 17.59
C ALA A 352 -13.28 -13.26 18.78
N GLU A 353 -12.67 -12.15 19.18
CA GLU A 353 -11.93 -12.06 20.45
C GLU A 353 -12.87 -12.01 21.67
N GLN A 354 -14.15 -11.64 21.45
CA GLN A 354 -15.16 -11.66 22.50
C GLN A 354 -15.66 -13.10 22.70
N PRO A 355 -15.53 -13.67 23.91
CA PRO A 355 -15.82 -15.10 24.15
C PRO A 355 -17.24 -15.51 23.75
N ASP A 356 -18.22 -14.65 23.99
CA ASP A 356 -19.64 -14.93 23.71
C ASP A 356 -19.96 -14.93 22.21
N LEU A 357 -19.13 -14.29 21.39
CA LEU A 357 -19.32 -14.16 19.93
C LEU A 357 -18.41 -15.11 19.13
N ALA A 358 -17.35 -15.64 19.74
CA ALA A 358 -16.38 -16.51 19.06
C ALA A 358 -17.04 -17.77 18.47
N ASP A 359 -17.80 -18.53 19.26
CA ASP A 359 -18.42 -19.77 18.81
C ASP A 359 -19.48 -19.56 17.71
N PRO A 360 -20.39 -18.60 17.78
CA PRO A 360 -21.27 -18.24 16.67
C PRO A 360 -20.54 -17.86 15.38
N ILE A 361 -19.43 -17.11 15.47
CA ILE A 361 -18.64 -16.71 14.32
C ILE A 361 -17.95 -17.90 13.69
N HIS A 362 -17.29 -18.75 14.48
CA HIS A 362 -16.63 -19.97 13.99
C HIS A 362 -17.61 -20.92 13.32
N LYS A 363 -18.76 -21.20 13.93
CA LYS A 363 -19.80 -22.05 13.34
C LYS A 363 -20.35 -21.50 12.04
N GLY A 364 -20.63 -20.20 12.01
CA GLY A 364 -21.09 -19.53 10.80
C GLY A 364 -20.04 -19.53 9.69
N ALA A 365 -18.77 -19.25 10.01
CA ALA A 365 -17.67 -19.31 9.06
C ALA A 365 -17.48 -20.73 8.51
N MET A 366 -17.65 -21.78 9.33
CA MET A 366 -17.64 -23.17 8.87
C MET A 366 -18.77 -23.48 7.87
N GLN A 367 -19.96 -22.91 8.06
CA GLN A 367 -21.06 -23.05 7.09
C GLN A 367 -20.70 -22.40 5.74
N ILE A 368 -20.09 -21.21 5.75
CA ILE A 368 -19.60 -20.55 4.54
C ILE A 368 -18.47 -21.36 3.88
N LEU A 369 -17.56 -21.90 4.67
CA LEU A 369 -16.45 -22.75 4.19
C LEU A 369 -16.96 -24.01 3.51
N ALA A 370 -18.04 -24.59 4.00
CA ALA A 370 -18.69 -25.78 3.43
C ALA A 370 -19.52 -25.49 2.18
N GLY A 371 -19.88 -24.23 1.94
CA GLY A 371 -20.70 -23.81 0.79
C GLY A 371 -19.92 -23.80 -0.53
N ASP A 372 -20.62 -23.44 -1.63
CA ASP A 372 -20.08 -23.48 -3.00
C ASP A 372 -19.45 -22.15 -3.46
N SER A 373 -19.64 -21.06 -2.72
CA SER A 373 -19.08 -19.77 -3.07
C SER A 373 -17.58 -19.74 -2.84
N TRP A 374 -16.79 -19.67 -3.91
CA TRP A 374 -15.32 -19.58 -3.79
C TRP A 374 -14.88 -18.34 -3.01
N GLN A 375 -15.61 -17.22 -3.15
CA GLN A 375 -15.34 -15.98 -2.39
C GLN A 375 -15.53 -16.23 -0.88
N GLY A 376 -16.61 -16.94 -0.53
CA GLY A 376 -16.89 -17.32 0.84
C GLY A 376 -15.86 -18.30 1.38
N GLN A 377 -15.50 -19.32 0.59
CA GLN A 377 -14.47 -20.31 0.95
C GLN A 377 -13.12 -19.64 1.25
N GLU A 378 -12.68 -18.69 0.39
CA GLU A 378 -11.46 -17.91 0.59
C GLU A 378 -11.48 -17.16 1.93
N GLN A 379 -12.52 -16.35 2.18
CA GLN A 379 -12.58 -15.50 3.37
C GLN A 379 -12.83 -16.29 4.66
N ALA A 380 -13.65 -17.34 4.60
CA ALA A 380 -13.86 -18.23 5.74
C ALA A 380 -12.60 -19.02 6.10
N SER A 381 -11.83 -19.51 5.10
CA SER A 381 -10.52 -20.13 5.33
C SER A 381 -9.60 -19.17 6.09
N ARG A 382 -9.50 -17.91 5.62
CA ARG A 382 -8.67 -16.88 6.23
C ARG A 382 -9.09 -16.59 7.68
N LEU A 383 -10.39 -16.36 7.91
CA LEU A 383 -10.92 -16.09 9.25
C LEU A 383 -10.62 -17.24 10.22
N LEU A 384 -10.92 -18.48 9.83
CA LEU A 384 -10.73 -19.66 10.68
C LEU A 384 -9.25 -19.95 10.94
N GLY A 385 -8.37 -19.71 9.93
CA GLY A 385 -6.91 -19.79 10.11
C GLY A 385 -6.36 -18.72 11.04
N MET A 386 -6.88 -17.49 10.97
CA MET A 386 -6.48 -16.38 11.88
C MET A 386 -6.98 -16.57 13.32
N ARG A 387 -8.03 -17.37 13.51
CA ARG A 387 -8.61 -17.66 14.82
C ARG A 387 -8.19 -19.00 15.40
N ASP A 388 -7.19 -19.66 14.80
CA ASP A 388 -6.66 -20.93 15.24
C ASP A 388 -7.76 -22.00 15.44
N TYR A 389 -8.79 -22.00 14.55
CA TYR A 389 -9.94 -22.90 14.66
C TYR A 389 -9.64 -24.25 13.99
N GLU A 390 -9.01 -25.16 14.74
CA GLU A 390 -8.56 -26.47 14.27
C GLU A 390 -9.67 -27.34 13.60
N PRO A 391 -10.97 -27.30 14.01
CA PRO A 391 -12.01 -28.09 13.37
C PRO A 391 -12.19 -27.80 11.86
N ALA A 392 -11.66 -26.69 11.35
CA ALA A 392 -11.69 -26.37 9.93
C ALA A 392 -10.71 -27.20 9.09
N SER A 393 -9.72 -27.84 9.72
CA SER A 393 -8.59 -28.50 9.05
C SER A 393 -9.00 -29.54 8.01
N GLY A 394 -10.00 -30.36 8.29
CA GLY A 394 -10.49 -31.38 7.35
C GLY A 394 -11.02 -30.77 6.05
N ARG A 395 -11.86 -29.71 6.16
CA ARG A 395 -12.39 -29.02 4.98
C ARG A 395 -11.32 -28.23 4.24
N LEU A 396 -10.35 -27.66 4.94
CA LEU A 396 -9.22 -26.97 4.31
C LEU A 396 -8.34 -27.91 3.49
N VAL A 397 -8.17 -29.16 3.95
CA VAL A 397 -7.47 -30.20 3.16
C VAL A 397 -8.22 -30.48 1.84
N GLU A 398 -9.55 -30.60 1.86
CA GLU A 398 -10.34 -30.77 0.64
C GLU A 398 -10.18 -29.57 -0.31
N LEU A 399 -10.15 -28.34 0.22
CA LEU A 399 -9.98 -27.11 -0.55
C LEU A 399 -8.59 -26.93 -1.17
N LEU A 400 -7.60 -27.75 -0.80
CA LEU A 400 -6.32 -27.78 -1.53
C LEU A 400 -6.49 -28.24 -2.99
N GLU A 401 -7.59 -28.92 -3.32
CA GLU A 401 -7.94 -29.35 -4.68
C GLU A 401 -8.86 -28.35 -5.42
N SER A 402 -9.11 -27.19 -4.85
CA SER A 402 -9.96 -26.17 -5.49
C SER A 402 -9.40 -25.78 -6.85
N PRO A 403 -10.27 -25.61 -7.87
CA PRO A 403 -9.86 -25.07 -9.17
C PRO A 403 -9.61 -23.56 -9.14
N ARG A 404 -9.83 -22.91 -7.99
CA ARG A 404 -9.63 -21.48 -7.79
C ARG A 404 -8.34 -21.21 -7.02
N ASP A 405 -7.43 -20.47 -7.64
CA ASP A 405 -6.13 -20.11 -7.06
C ASP A 405 -6.26 -19.44 -5.69
N ASP A 406 -7.18 -18.48 -5.58
CA ASP A 406 -7.42 -17.76 -4.33
C ASP A 406 -7.77 -18.71 -3.18
N VAL A 407 -8.60 -19.74 -3.45
CA VAL A 407 -9.05 -20.72 -2.45
C VAL A 407 -7.94 -21.69 -2.09
N LEU A 408 -7.25 -22.26 -3.10
CA LEU A 408 -6.21 -23.27 -2.84
C LEU A 408 -5.00 -22.68 -2.09
N ILE A 409 -4.64 -21.42 -2.38
CA ILE A 409 -3.55 -20.72 -1.68
C ILE A 409 -3.98 -20.40 -0.24
N THR A 410 -5.18 -19.86 -0.05
CA THR A 410 -5.67 -19.50 1.28
C THR A 410 -5.88 -20.74 2.16
N ALA A 411 -6.35 -21.85 1.60
CA ALA A 411 -6.46 -23.13 2.32
C ALA A 411 -5.08 -23.64 2.81
N ALA A 412 -4.06 -23.57 1.94
CA ALA A 412 -2.70 -23.96 2.32
C ALA A 412 -2.13 -23.03 3.42
N TRP A 413 -2.36 -21.72 3.30
CA TRP A 413 -1.98 -20.74 4.31
C TRP A 413 -2.66 -21.01 5.67
N SER A 414 -3.97 -21.30 5.64
CA SER A 414 -4.74 -21.59 6.85
C SER A 414 -4.29 -22.90 7.51
N LEU A 415 -4.00 -23.94 6.74
CA LEU A 415 -3.44 -25.20 7.27
C LEU A 415 -2.07 -24.98 7.95
N ARG A 416 -1.24 -24.11 7.39
CA ARG A 416 0.03 -23.71 8.02
C ARG A 416 -0.21 -22.98 9.36
N LYS A 417 -1.21 -22.10 9.42
CA LYS A 417 -1.55 -21.36 10.66
C LYS A 417 -2.09 -22.31 11.72
N LEU A 418 -3.01 -23.19 11.36
CA LEU A 418 -3.61 -24.16 12.29
C LEU A 418 -2.61 -25.20 12.79
N ALA A 419 -1.66 -25.61 11.96
CA ALA A 419 -0.61 -26.58 12.27
C ALA A 419 -1.15 -27.87 12.93
N VAL A 420 -2.23 -28.45 12.39
CA VAL A 420 -2.88 -29.66 12.92
C VAL A 420 -2.13 -30.91 12.44
N PRO A 421 -1.55 -31.74 13.34
CA PRO A 421 -0.71 -32.88 12.95
C PRO A 421 -1.40 -33.90 12.04
N GLU A 422 -2.69 -34.11 12.21
CA GLU A 422 -3.50 -35.08 11.43
C GLU A 422 -3.57 -34.69 9.94
N THR A 423 -3.25 -33.46 9.57
CA THR A 423 -3.25 -32.99 8.16
C THR A 423 -1.97 -33.37 7.41
N VAL A 424 -0.90 -33.75 8.11
CA VAL A 424 0.43 -34.05 7.53
C VAL A 424 0.37 -35.04 6.35
N PRO A 425 -0.30 -36.21 6.43
CA PRO A 425 -0.33 -37.15 5.31
C PRO A 425 -0.96 -36.52 4.06
N ALA A 426 -2.07 -35.79 4.21
CA ALA A 426 -2.78 -35.16 3.10
C ALA A 426 -1.94 -34.02 2.46
N ILE A 427 -1.24 -33.24 3.27
CA ILE A 427 -0.32 -32.21 2.80
C ILE A 427 0.83 -32.82 1.99
N ILE A 428 1.45 -33.89 2.49
CA ILE A 428 2.52 -34.61 1.79
C ILE A 428 2.01 -35.16 0.45
N ASP A 429 0.85 -35.80 0.43
CA ASP A 429 0.30 -36.39 -0.79
C ASP A 429 -0.05 -35.32 -1.83
N LYS A 430 -0.62 -34.20 -1.42
CA LYS A 430 -0.86 -33.05 -2.32
C LYS A 430 0.44 -32.49 -2.90
N ALA A 431 1.43 -32.26 -2.07
CA ALA A 431 2.72 -31.72 -2.49
C ALA A 431 3.47 -32.68 -3.41
N LYS A 432 3.39 -34.01 -3.18
CA LYS A 432 3.97 -35.03 -4.08
C LYS A 432 3.34 -34.99 -5.48
N ARG A 433 2.01 -34.98 -5.57
CA ARG A 433 1.32 -34.87 -6.87
C ARG A 433 1.72 -33.63 -7.65
N GLN A 434 1.75 -32.49 -7.00
CA GLN A 434 2.18 -31.24 -7.63
C GLN A 434 3.65 -31.23 -8.03
N THR A 435 4.52 -31.88 -7.25
CA THR A 435 5.95 -32.01 -7.58
C THR A 435 6.14 -32.82 -8.87
N GLU A 436 5.43 -33.90 -9.05
CA GLU A 436 5.52 -34.72 -10.28
C GLU A 436 5.00 -33.96 -11.50
N VAL A 437 3.91 -33.20 -11.38
CA VAL A 437 3.40 -32.33 -12.46
C VAL A 437 4.46 -31.31 -12.87
N ARG A 438 5.12 -30.66 -11.93
CA ARG A 438 6.17 -29.67 -12.20
C ARG A 438 7.42 -30.27 -12.84
N LYS A 439 7.89 -31.44 -12.39
CA LYS A 439 9.04 -32.14 -12.97
C LYS A 439 8.81 -32.48 -14.44
N ASN A 440 7.58 -32.76 -14.83
CA ASN A 440 7.21 -33.07 -16.21
C ASN A 440 7.03 -31.83 -17.10
N GLY A 441 7.33 -30.63 -16.60
CA GLY A 441 7.29 -29.39 -17.40
C GLY A 441 5.89 -28.91 -17.77
N VAL A 442 4.85 -29.47 -17.14
CA VAL A 442 3.47 -29.00 -17.29
C VAL A 442 3.28 -27.82 -16.35
N GLU A 443 3.21 -26.64 -16.96
CA GLU A 443 2.87 -25.34 -16.37
C GLU A 443 3.78 -24.78 -15.24
N ASN A 444 4.31 -23.58 -15.50
CA ASN A 444 4.95 -22.74 -14.48
C ASN A 444 3.86 -21.89 -13.80
N ASP A 445 2.88 -22.54 -13.15
CA ASP A 445 1.80 -21.85 -12.47
C ASP A 445 2.29 -21.23 -11.17
N SER A 446 2.13 -19.91 -11.06
CA SER A 446 2.51 -19.14 -9.88
C SER A 446 1.70 -19.54 -8.64
N ALA A 447 0.41 -19.86 -8.79
CA ALA A 447 -0.47 -20.25 -7.69
C ALA A 447 -0.05 -21.59 -7.10
N VAL A 448 0.26 -22.57 -7.94
CA VAL A 448 0.81 -23.87 -7.51
C VAL A 448 2.15 -23.70 -6.79
N SER A 449 2.99 -22.80 -7.28
CA SER A 449 4.27 -22.47 -6.62
C SER A 449 4.07 -21.90 -5.22
N LEU A 450 3.12 -20.98 -5.05
CA LEU A 450 2.77 -20.39 -3.74
C LEU A 450 2.15 -21.44 -2.82
N GLN A 451 1.24 -22.28 -3.32
CA GLN A 451 0.62 -23.35 -2.55
C GLN A 451 1.69 -24.32 -2.02
N ILE A 452 2.59 -24.83 -2.87
CA ILE A 452 3.67 -25.75 -2.45
C ILE A 452 4.55 -25.07 -1.38
N THR A 453 4.89 -23.81 -1.56
CA THR A 453 5.67 -23.04 -0.58
C THR A 453 5.00 -23.08 0.79
N LEU A 454 3.71 -22.76 0.87
CA LEU A 454 2.92 -22.75 2.11
C LEU A 454 2.77 -24.15 2.72
N LEU A 455 2.59 -25.19 1.88
CA LEU A 455 2.53 -26.57 2.35
C LEU A 455 3.87 -27.02 2.95
N PHE A 456 5.00 -26.63 2.37
CA PHE A 456 6.32 -26.93 2.94
C PHE A 456 6.59 -26.15 4.23
N GLU A 457 6.14 -24.90 4.32
CA GLU A 457 6.17 -24.18 5.59
C GLU A 457 5.34 -24.88 6.66
N ALA A 458 4.13 -25.37 6.32
CA ALA A 458 3.30 -26.13 7.24
C ALA A 458 4.01 -27.41 7.74
N LEU A 459 4.63 -28.18 6.84
CA LEU A 459 5.40 -29.38 7.19
C LEU A 459 6.61 -29.06 8.09
N GLY A 460 7.26 -27.91 7.86
CA GLY A 460 8.35 -27.43 8.70
C GLY A 460 7.89 -27.06 10.11
N VAL A 461 6.80 -26.30 10.23
CA VAL A 461 6.19 -25.90 11.53
C VAL A 461 5.76 -27.15 12.33
N LEU A 462 5.13 -28.12 11.65
CA LEU A 462 4.70 -29.38 12.23
C LEU A 462 5.86 -30.35 12.54
N LYS A 463 7.10 -30.00 12.15
CA LYS A 463 8.28 -30.88 12.26
C LYS A 463 8.02 -32.28 11.70
N ALA A 464 7.35 -32.36 10.56
CA ALA A 464 6.88 -33.59 9.94
C ALA A 464 8.04 -34.41 9.33
N VAL A 465 8.60 -35.34 10.10
CA VAL A 465 9.76 -36.17 9.69
C VAL A 465 9.45 -37.00 8.43
N ASP A 466 8.21 -37.47 8.27
CA ASP A 466 7.77 -38.26 7.10
C ASP A 466 7.81 -37.46 5.78
N ALA A 467 7.92 -36.13 5.86
CA ALA A 467 8.07 -35.25 4.70
C ALA A 467 9.50 -35.17 4.17
N LEU A 468 10.52 -35.56 4.94
CA LEU A 468 11.93 -35.43 4.55
C LEU A 468 12.25 -36.00 3.16
N PRO A 469 11.80 -37.20 2.74
CA PRO A 469 12.09 -37.73 1.41
C PRO A 469 11.56 -36.83 0.29
N LEU A 470 10.39 -36.22 0.46
CA LEU A 470 9.82 -35.24 -0.48
C LEU A 470 10.62 -33.95 -0.50
N LEU A 471 10.88 -33.38 0.66
CA LEU A 471 11.59 -32.09 0.79
C LEU A 471 13.01 -32.18 0.20
N LEU A 472 13.72 -33.29 0.41
CA LEU A 472 15.05 -33.52 -0.16
C LEU A 472 15.07 -33.52 -1.69
N THR A 473 13.95 -33.80 -2.37
CA THR A 473 13.88 -33.70 -3.84
C THR A 473 13.99 -32.28 -4.36
N TYR A 474 13.79 -31.27 -3.50
CA TYR A 474 13.87 -29.84 -3.83
C TYR A 474 15.26 -29.22 -3.55
N VAL A 475 16.16 -29.94 -2.90
CA VAL A 475 17.51 -29.45 -2.59
C VAL A 475 18.39 -29.35 -3.84
N PRO A 476 18.45 -30.36 -4.74
CA PRO A 476 19.20 -30.24 -5.98
C PRO A 476 18.74 -29.06 -6.83
N LYS A 477 19.69 -28.51 -7.60
CA LYS A 477 19.42 -27.37 -8.49
C LYS A 477 18.54 -27.79 -9.66
N GLN A 478 17.24 -27.51 -9.53
CA GLN A 478 16.22 -27.78 -10.55
C GLN A 478 15.35 -26.54 -10.76
N GLN A 479 15.54 -25.85 -11.90
CA GLN A 479 14.82 -24.60 -12.19
C GLN A 479 13.30 -24.80 -12.27
N LEU A 480 12.83 -25.96 -12.77
CA LEU A 480 11.40 -26.29 -12.88
C LEU A 480 10.67 -26.31 -11.53
N LEU A 481 11.36 -26.63 -10.46
CA LEU A 481 10.76 -26.68 -9.12
C LEU A 481 10.55 -25.29 -8.50
N GLY A 482 11.20 -24.25 -9.07
CA GLY A 482 11.07 -22.86 -8.64
C GLY A 482 11.89 -22.54 -7.38
N GLU A 483 12.28 -21.27 -7.29
CA GLU A 483 13.16 -20.80 -6.20
C GLU A 483 12.49 -20.81 -4.83
N ARG A 484 11.25 -20.29 -4.75
CA ARG A 484 10.52 -20.21 -3.47
C ARG A 484 10.16 -21.59 -2.89
N PRO A 485 9.58 -22.54 -3.65
CA PRO A 485 9.36 -23.90 -3.13
C PRO A 485 10.65 -24.59 -2.70
N ARG A 486 11.75 -24.43 -3.43
CA ARG A 486 13.07 -24.97 -3.04
C ARG A 486 13.55 -24.38 -1.73
N GLY A 487 13.47 -23.05 -1.58
CA GLY A 487 13.81 -22.38 -0.34
C GLY A 487 12.94 -22.83 0.84
N ALA A 488 11.63 -22.97 0.64
CA ALA A 488 10.70 -23.44 1.67
C ALA A 488 10.98 -24.90 2.10
N ALA A 489 11.33 -25.76 1.15
CA ALA A 489 11.72 -27.13 1.47
C ALA A 489 12.98 -27.19 2.34
N ILE A 490 14.02 -26.43 1.99
CA ILE A 490 15.26 -26.33 2.77
C ILE A 490 15.01 -25.75 4.16
N TRP A 491 14.22 -24.67 4.24
CA TRP A 491 13.81 -24.06 5.50
C TRP A 491 13.06 -25.06 6.39
N ALA A 492 12.14 -25.86 5.81
CA ALA A 492 11.40 -26.90 6.52
C ALA A 492 12.33 -28.02 7.01
N ILE A 493 13.28 -28.50 6.19
CA ILE A 493 14.29 -29.48 6.60
C ILE A 493 15.06 -28.96 7.82
N GLY A 494 15.47 -27.68 7.79
CA GLY A 494 16.17 -27.05 8.93
C GLY A 494 15.37 -27.07 10.23
N LEU A 495 14.03 -26.92 10.17
CA LEU A 495 13.15 -27.01 11.35
C LEU A 495 12.93 -28.47 11.79
N ILE A 496 12.72 -29.39 10.85
CA ILE A 496 12.52 -30.80 11.15
C ILE A 496 13.75 -31.42 11.81
N GLN A 497 14.94 -31.02 11.36
CA GLN A 497 16.24 -31.50 11.87
C GLN A 497 16.84 -30.56 12.95
N GLU A 498 16.04 -29.68 13.54
CA GLU A 498 16.55 -28.70 14.50
C GLU A 498 17.30 -29.36 15.66
N GLY A 499 18.54 -28.92 15.91
CA GLY A 499 19.44 -29.45 16.92
C GLY A 499 20.06 -30.81 16.59
N THR A 500 19.73 -31.42 15.42
CA THR A 500 20.20 -32.75 15.04
C THR A 500 21.18 -32.65 13.88
N ARG A 501 22.41 -33.14 14.09
CA ARG A 501 23.44 -33.24 13.06
C ARG A 501 23.04 -34.32 12.02
N ASN A 502 23.18 -33.97 10.75
CA ASN A 502 22.96 -34.88 9.65
C ASN A 502 23.98 -34.61 8.53
N PRO A 503 25.20 -35.18 8.65
CA PRO A 503 26.28 -34.87 7.72
C PRO A 503 25.93 -35.01 6.23
N PRO A 504 25.19 -36.03 5.78
CA PRO A 504 24.76 -36.12 4.38
C PRO A 504 23.91 -34.95 3.89
N ILE A 505 23.01 -34.40 4.73
CA ILE A 505 22.18 -33.24 4.39
C ILE A 505 23.03 -31.97 4.47
N GLU A 506 23.91 -31.85 5.47
CA GLU A 506 24.82 -30.73 5.66
C GLU A 506 25.77 -30.56 4.46
N GLU A 507 26.29 -31.68 3.91
CA GLU A 507 27.12 -31.69 2.71
C GLU A 507 26.37 -31.13 1.49
N VAL A 508 25.15 -31.61 1.25
CA VAL A 508 24.33 -31.14 0.12
C VAL A 508 23.99 -29.66 0.26
N PHE A 509 23.73 -29.16 1.47
CA PHE A 509 23.51 -27.72 1.69
C PHE A 509 24.78 -26.90 1.48
N SER A 510 25.93 -27.41 1.92
CA SER A 510 27.23 -26.79 1.66
C SER A 510 27.50 -26.66 0.16
N ASP A 511 27.21 -27.72 -0.63
CA ASP A 511 27.34 -27.69 -2.09
C ASP A 511 26.47 -26.60 -2.72
N ARG A 512 25.23 -26.41 -2.24
CA ARG A 512 24.33 -25.35 -2.75
C ARG A 512 24.87 -23.96 -2.42
N ILE A 513 25.41 -23.77 -1.22
CA ILE A 513 26.01 -22.50 -0.80
C ILE A 513 27.22 -22.15 -1.68
N ASN A 514 28.07 -23.13 -1.99
CA ASN A 514 29.30 -22.95 -2.76
C ASN A 514 29.12 -23.02 -4.28
N ASP A 515 27.89 -23.17 -4.79
CA ASP A 515 27.61 -23.17 -6.22
C ASP A 515 27.65 -21.74 -6.80
N PHE A 516 28.83 -21.35 -7.29
CA PHE A 516 29.11 -20.08 -7.97
C PHE A 516 29.33 -20.28 -9.48
N ASN A 517 28.62 -21.23 -10.09
CA ASN A 517 28.74 -21.48 -11.51
C ASN A 517 28.53 -20.20 -12.33
N ASP A 518 29.48 -19.86 -13.22
CA ASP A 518 29.49 -18.61 -13.97
C ASP A 518 28.27 -18.42 -14.89
N VAL A 519 27.68 -19.53 -15.37
CA VAL A 519 26.55 -19.48 -16.32
C VAL A 519 25.21 -19.55 -15.59
N THR A 520 25.11 -20.39 -14.60
CA THR A 520 23.87 -20.60 -13.84
C THR A 520 24.21 -20.78 -12.36
N PRO A 521 24.52 -19.69 -11.61
CA PRO A 521 24.80 -19.79 -10.19
C PRO A 521 23.55 -20.25 -9.43
N GLU A 522 23.73 -20.84 -8.23
CA GLU A 522 22.59 -21.12 -7.36
C GLU A 522 21.94 -19.82 -6.89
N SER A 523 20.61 -19.84 -6.77
CA SER A 523 19.82 -18.70 -6.28
C SER A 523 20.30 -18.24 -4.91
N LEU A 524 20.45 -16.93 -4.74
CA LEU A 524 20.86 -16.32 -3.46
C LEU A 524 19.83 -16.57 -2.36
N PHE A 525 18.56 -16.69 -2.71
CA PHE A 525 17.50 -17.07 -1.77
C PHE A 525 17.65 -18.51 -1.29
N VAL A 526 17.94 -19.45 -2.19
CA VAL A 526 18.22 -20.86 -1.83
C VAL A 526 19.46 -20.96 -0.95
N LYS A 527 20.54 -20.24 -1.29
CA LYS A 527 21.75 -20.15 -0.45
C LYS A 527 21.42 -19.62 0.95
N GLN A 528 20.60 -18.56 1.06
CA GLN A 528 20.13 -18.03 2.32
C GLN A 528 19.44 -19.10 3.18
N MET A 529 18.52 -19.87 2.57
CA MET A 529 17.80 -20.94 3.29
C MET A 529 18.73 -22.08 3.72
N CYS A 530 19.72 -22.44 2.90
CA CYS A 530 20.73 -23.43 3.28
C CYS A 530 21.55 -22.98 4.50
N VAL A 531 22.00 -21.72 4.51
CA VAL A 531 22.74 -21.15 5.64
C VAL A 531 21.92 -21.19 6.92
N ILE A 532 20.64 -20.77 6.87
CA ILE A 532 19.72 -20.82 8.01
C ILE A 532 19.49 -22.25 8.49
N ALA A 533 19.26 -23.19 7.55
CA ALA A 533 19.02 -24.60 7.87
C ALA A 533 20.23 -25.25 8.57
N LEU A 534 21.46 -25.01 8.10
CA LEU A 534 22.68 -25.51 8.75
C LEU A 534 22.81 -25.02 10.20
N ALA A 535 22.48 -23.76 10.45
CA ALA A 535 22.50 -23.24 11.81
C ALA A 535 21.44 -23.86 12.73
N ARG A 536 20.24 -24.15 12.21
CA ARG A 536 19.20 -24.86 12.96
C ARG A 536 19.59 -26.30 13.27
N MET A 537 20.24 -26.97 12.31
CA MET A 537 20.73 -28.34 12.46
C MET A 537 21.95 -28.45 13.39
N ASN A 538 22.45 -27.32 13.92
CA ASN A 538 23.64 -27.28 14.77
C ASN A 538 24.92 -27.78 14.06
N ALA A 539 25.10 -27.45 12.78
CA ALA A 539 26.27 -27.82 11.96
C ALA A 539 27.52 -26.99 12.31
N VAL A 540 28.02 -27.12 13.55
CA VAL A 540 29.09 -26.29 14.12
C VAL A 540 30.38 -26.39 13.29
N ASP A 541 30.70 -27.56 12.73
CA ASP A 541 31.92 -27.79 11.94
C ASP A 541 31.93 -26.93 10.65
N LEU A 542 30.78 -26.46 10.19
CA LEU A 542 30.65 -25.58 9.01
C LEU A 542 30.69 -24.08 9.34
N ALA A 543 30.77 -23.71 10.63
CA ALA A 543 30.84 -22.31 11.01
C ALA A 543 32.07 -21.54 10.42
N PRO A 544 33.26 -22.14 10.27
CA PRO A 544 34.39 -21.47 9.58
C PRO A 544 34.05 -21.14 8.12
N MET A 545 33.50 -22.11 7.38
CA MET A 545 33.06 -21.89 5.99
C MET A 545 32.03 -20.77 5.88
N LEU A 546 31.02 -20.72 6.77
CA LEU A 546 30.02 -19.67 6.79
C LEU A 546 30.64 -18.30 7.11
N ARG A 547 31.62 -18.25 8.03
CA ARG A 547 32.33 -17.01 8.35
C ARG A 547 33.09 -16.45 7.15
N ASP A 548 33.73 -17.29 6.34
CA ASP A 548 34.47 -16.91 5.14
C ASP A 548 33.59 -16.37 4.01
N LEU A 549 32.27 -16.60 4.10
CA LEU A 549 31.30 -16.02 3.17
C LEU A 549 30.97 -14.54 3.48
N VAL A 550 31.17 -14.06 4.72
CA VAL A 550 30.79 -12.69 5.12
C VAL A 550 31.40 -11.61 4.22
N PRO A 551 32.70 -11.65 3.88
CA PRO A 551 33.31 -10.67 2.97
C PRO A 551 32.86 -10.80 1.52
N GLN A 552 32.45 -12.00 1.10
CA GLN A 552 32.09 -12.29 -0.31
C GLN A 552 30.72 -11.76 -0.69
N PHE A 553 29.85 -11.49 0.29
CA PHE A 553 28.48 -11.02 0.07
C PHE A 553 28.21 -9.66 0.75
N PRO A 554 28.82 -8.57 0.27
CA PRO A 554 28.39 -7.24 0.70
C PRO A 554 26.96 -6.94 0.22
N SER A 555 26.50 -7.63 -0.82
CA SER A 555 25.16 -7.55 -1.42
C SER A 555 24.77 -8.92 -2.03
N PRO A 556 23.56 -9.46 -1.82
CA PRO A 556 22.43 -8.80 -1.19
C PRO A 556 22.47 -8.87 0.35
N PRO A 557 21.96 -7.82 1.02
CA PRO A 557 22.09 -7.68 2.48
C PRO A 557 21.39 -8.79 3.27
N ARG A 558 20.36 -9.44 2.72
CA ARG A 558 19.62 -10.54 3.40
C ARG A 558 20.47 -11.80 3.55
N LEU A 559 21.26 -12.19 2.55
CA LEU A 559 22.15 -13.34 2.65
C LEU A 559 23.26 -13.07 3.69
N ALA A 560 23.85 -11.88 3.66
CA ALA A 560 24.85 -11.49 4.66
C ALA A 560 24.27 -11.49 6.09
N ALA A 561 23.03 -11.04 6.26
CA ALA A 561 22.34 -11.08 7.55
C ALA A 561 22.07 -12.53 7.99
N ALA A 562 21.68 -13.43 7.08
CA ALA A 562 21.47 -14.85 7.35
C ALA A 562 22.78 -15.53 7.78
N VAL A 563 23.90 -15.26 7.09
CA VAL A 563 25.21 -15.79 7.45
C VAL A 563 25.61 -15.34 8.87
N ARG A 564 25.45 -14.07 9.20
CA ARG A 564 25.75 -13.54 10.54
C ARG A 564 24.90 -14.20 11.61
N TRP A 565 23.58 -14.26 11.41
CA TRP A 565 22.68 -14.94 12.32
C TRP A 565 23.09 -16.40 12.54
N SER A 566 23.48 -17.09 11.46
CA SER A 566 23.89 -18.50 11.53
C SER A 566 25.19 -18.71 12.26
N VAL A 567 26.21 -17.87 12.02
CA VAL A 567 27.49 -17.94 12.75
C VAL A 567 27.27 -17.66 14.23
N THR A 568 26.50 -16.62 14.56
CA THR A 568 26.18 -16.31 15.97
C THR A 568 25.44 -17.46 16.64
N LYS A 569 24.45 -18.07 15.96
CA LYS A 569 23.71 -19.22 16.50
C LYS A 569 24.58 -20.45 16.73
N LEU A 570 25.56 -20.72 15.85
CA LEU A 570 26.45 -21.88 15.93
C LEU A 570 27.58 -21.73 16.93
N THR A 571 28.15 -20.52 17.09
CA THR A 571 29.37 -20.28 17.83
C THR A 571 29.20 -19.39 19.06
N GLY A 572 28.09 -18.66 19.16
CA GLY A 572 27.89 -17.61 20.16
C GLY A 572 28.68 -16.31 19.88
N GLU A 573 29.43 -16.24 18.77
CA GLU A 573 30.22 -15.07 18.40
C GLU A 573 29.34 -14.02 17.73
N GLU A 574 29.30 -12.81 18.28
CA GLU A 574 28.63 -11.67 17.63
C GLU A 574 29.54 -11.06 16.56
N LEU A 575 29.16 -11.23 15.31
CA LEU A 575 29.85 -10.59 14.20
C LEU A 575 29.46 -9.10 14.11
N PRO A 576 30.41 -8.22 13.74
CA PRO A 576 30.14 -6.78 13.63
C PRO A 576 28.92 -6.52 12.69
N PRO A 577 28.11 -5.47 12.96
CA PRO A 577 26.93 -5.18 12.15
C PRO A 577 27.31 -4.99 10.68
N PRO A 578 26.47 -5.45 9.75
CA PRO A 578 26.73 -5.29 8.33
C PRO A 578 26.72 -3.80 7.98
N LYS A 579 27.64 -3.40 7.10
CA LYS A 579 27.58 -2.04 6.53
C LYS A 579 26.28 -1.89 5.74
N PRO A 580 25.57 -0.75 5.87
CA PRO A 580 24.41 -0.49 5.00
C PRO A 580 24.82 -0.57 3.54
N PRO A 581 24.05 -1.24 2.68
CA PRO A 581 24.31 -1.22 1.27
C PRO A 581 24.12 0.21 0.75
N ILE A 582 24.94 0.59 -0.22
CA ILE A 582 24.73 1.87 -0.92
C ILE A 582 23.49 1.68 -1.79
N ALA A 583 22.49 2.56 -1.63
CA ALA A 583 21.34 2.59 -2.51
C ALA A 583 21.83 2.71 -3.95
N ARG A 584 21.18 1.97 -4.87
CA ARG A 584 21.55 1.96 -6.29
C ARG A 584 21.83 3.40 -6.75
N GLN A 585 23.04 3.65 -7.26
CA GLN A 585 23.45 4.98 -7.71
C GLN A 585 22.38 5.56 -8.63
N ILE A 586 21.72 6.63 -8.17
CA ILE A 586 20.91 7.47 -9.04
C ILE A 586 21.93 8.36 -9.75
N GLU A 587 21.94 8.35 -11.07
CA GLU A 587 22.74 9.31 -11.81
C GLU A 587 22.23 10.73 -11.50
N TRP A 588 23.05 11.49 -10.81
CA TRP A 588 22.74 12.86 -10.43
C TRP A 588 23.16 13.82 -11.54
N PHE A 589 22.36 14.83 -11.76
CA PHE A 589 22.73 15.91 -12.68
C PHE A 589 24.08 16.50 -12.27
N LEU A 590 25.01 16.68 -13.21
CA LEU A 590 26.38 17.15 -13.00
C LEU A 590 27.22 16.28 -12.05
N GLU A 591 26.91 15.01 -11.93
CA GLU A 591 27.73 14.10 -11.13
C GLU A 591 29.13 14.01 -11.75
N PRO A 592 30.21 14.30 -10.98
CA PRO A 592 31.57 14.14 -11.48
C PRO A 592 31.83 12.68 -11.85
N LEU A 593 32.40 12.45 -13.02
CA LEU A 593 32.89 11.14 -13.40
C LEU A 593 34.06 10.78 -12.45
N PHE A 594 33.86 9.77 -11.62
CA PHE A 594 34.97 9.22 -10.84
C PHE A 594 35.90 8.44 -11.80
N GLU A 595 37.18 8.74 -11.79
CA GLU A 595 38.18 7.78 -12.26
C GLU A 595 38.09 6.58 -11.30
N SER A 596 37.99 5.38 -11.87
CA SER A 596 37.67 4.10 -11.21
C SER A 596 38.74 3.57 -10.22
N THR A 597 39.43 4.42 -9.49
CA THR A 597 40.56 4.03 -8.64
C THR A 597 40.30 4.10 -7.13
N GLU A 598 39.13 4.56 -6.67
CA GLU A 598 38.82 4.57 -5.24
C GLU A 598 37.37 4.14 -4.97
N ILE A 599 37.10 2.83 -5.12
CA ILE A 599 35.97 2.20 -4.41
C ILE A 599 36.59 1.56 -3.17
N PRO A 600 36.36 2.11 -1.97
CA PRO A 600 36.82 1.51 -0.72
C PRO A 600 36.06 0.23 -0.39
#